data_ab6e2882a96d73fec52d69e2982d0cbc
#
_entry.id   ab6e2882a96d73fec52d69e2982d0cbc
#
_cell.length_a   1.000
_cell.length_b   1.000
_cell.length_c   1.000
_cell.angle_alpha   90.00
_cell.angle_beta   90.00
_cell.angle_gamma   90.00
#
_symmetry.space_group_name_H-M   'P 1'
#
loop_
_entity.id
_entity.type
_entity.pdbx_description
1 polymer ?
#
loop_
_entity_poly.entity_id
_entity_poly.type
_entity_poly.pdbx_seq_one_letter_code
_entity_poly.pdbx_strand_id
1 'polypeptide(L)'
;MVREGMYEVYMPLIAEGEITNLIVKSEKGTLGRKIFADLSSIARGKLGNLIGKITEIKDDKVIAEPLGITLYASYIQRFVRRGTTKIDDSFVCESADKRKLRVKPVMITRKIVKRSVHSALVRETRDFLEKSFAEAKMNDIFLETLHGEMQRKLSKKLKRVYPLSFCEIRELLVEK
;
A
#
# COMPACT_ATOMS: atom_id res chain seq x y z
N MET A 1 -28.88 -18.03 -10.45
CA MET A 1 -29.48 -17.34 -9.26
C MET A 1 -28.45 -17.37 -8.15
N VAL A 2 -27.88 -16.22 -7.79
CA VAL A 2 -26.94 -16.14 -6.66
C VAL A 2 -27.73 -16.32 -5.39
N ARG A 3 -27.33 -17.27 -4.57
CA ARG A 3 -27.91 -17.45 -3.22
C ARG A 3 -27.36 -16.34 -2.33
N GLU A 4 -28.21 -15.70 -1.52
CA GLU A 4 -27.72 -14.87 -0.42
C GLU A 4 -26.83 -15.74 0.48
N GLY A 5 -25.55 -15.40 0.58
CA GLY A 5 -24.61 -16.20 1.33
C GLY A 5 -23.31 -15.47 1.63
N MET A 6 -22.50 -16.10 2.45
CA MET A 6 -21.13 -15.67 2.72
C MET A 6 -20.22 -16.25 1.63
N TYR A 7 -19.51 -15.37 0.93
CA TYR A 7 -18.59 -15.74 -0.15
C TYR A 7 -17.16 -15.47 0.29
N GLU A 8 -16.29 -16.39 -0.04
CA GLU A 8 -14.85 -16.24 0.18
C GLU A 8 -14.25 -15.32 -0.89
N VAL A 9 -13.47 -14.34 -0.45
CA VAL A 9 -12.80 -13.37 -1.34
C VAL A 9 -11.37 -13.77 -1.56
N TYR A 10 -11.01 -13.91 -2.82
CA TYR A 10 -9.66 -14.25 -3.26
C TYR A 10 -9.05 -13.08 -4.04
N MET A 11 -7.78 -12.78 -3.76
CA MET A 11 -6.95 -11.90 -4.58
C MET A 11 -5.70 -12.67 -5.02
N PRO A 12 -5.77 -13.47 -6.08
CA PRO A 12 -4.71 -14.39 -6.47
C PRO A 12 -3.37 -13.70 -6.78
N LEU A 13 -3.41 -12.39 -7.04
CA LEU A 13 -2.21 -11.58 -7.27
C LEU A 13 -1.43 -11.23 -5.99
N ILE A 14 -2.02 -11.39 -4.81
CA ILE A 14 -1.42 -10.97 -3.53
C ILE A 14 -1.25 -12.14 -2.57
N ALA A 15 -2.22 -13.04 -2.51
CA ALA A 15 -2.20 -14.19 -1.61
C ALA A 15 -2.84 -15.41 -2.27
N GLU A 16 -2.26 -16.59 -2.02
CA GLU A 16 -2.76 -17.86 -2.55
C GLU A 16 -4.02 -18.38 -1.82
N GLY A 17 -4.45 -17.72 -0.75
CA GLY A 17 -5.58 -18.13 0.08
C GLY A 17 -6.72 -17.12 0.14
N GLU A 18 -7.71 -17.48 0.96
CA GLU A 18 -8.83 -16.60 1.32
C GLU A 18 -8.29 -15.37 2.07
N ILE A 19 -8.73 -14.19 1.66
CA ILE A 19 -8.31 -12.92 2.27
C ILE A 19 -9.36 -12.40 3.24
N THR A 20 -10.64 -12.50 2.86
CA THR A 20 -11.77 -12.03 3.68
C THR A 20 -13.06 -12.66 3.20
N ASN A 21 -14.11 -12.56 4.00
CA ASN A 21 -15.45 -13.03 3.67
C ASN A 21 -16.36 -11.85 3.31
N LEU A 22 -17.22 -12.04 2.33
CA LEU A 22 -18.18 -11.04 1.87
C LEU A 22 -19.60 -11.64 1.81
N ILE A 23 -20.56 -10.88 2.30
CA ILE A 23 -21.99 -11.20 2.12
C ILE A 23 -22.45 -10.63 0.79
N VAL A 24 -22.82 -11.51 -0.14
CA VAL A 24 -23.33 -11.14 -1.46
C VAL A 24 -24.86 -11.25 -1.46
N LYS A 25 -25.54 -10.15 -1.79
CA LYS A 25 -27.00 -10.11 -1.93
C LYS A 25 -27.45 -10.26 -3.39
N SER A 26 -26.65 -9.73 -4.32
CA SER A 26 -26.92 -9.85 -5.76
C SER A 26 -25.63 -9.68 -6.56
N GLU A 27 -25.47 -10.42 -7.67
CA GLU A 27 -24.30 -10.32 -8.55
C GLU A 27 -24.14 -8.93 -9.16
N LYS A 28 -25.21 -8.37 -9.72
CA LYS A 28 -25.20 -7.06 -10.38
C LYS A 28 -24.81 -5.91 -9.47
N GLY A 29 -25.16 -5.99 -8.17
CA GLY A 29 -24.79 -4.98 -7.17
C GLY A 29 -23.43 -5.20 -6.52
N THR A 30 -22.81 -6.37 -6.75
CA THR A 30 -21.55 -6.75 -6.12
C THR A 30 -20.36 -6.56 -7.07
N LEU A 31 -20.53 -6.74 -8.37
CA LEU A 31 -19.50 -6.50 -9.37
C LEU A 31 -19.07 -5.03 -9.37
N GLY A 32 -17.75 -4.82 -9.40
CA GLY A 32 -17.14 -3.47 -9.38
C GLY A 32 -17.10 -2.80 -8.01
N ARG A 33 -17.68 -3.41 -6.97
CA ARG A 33 -17.63 -2.89 -5.59
C ARG A 33 -16.22 -2.97 -5.02
N LYS A 34 -15.87 -1.99 -4.20
CA LYS A 34 -14.63 -2.01 -3.43
C LYS A 34 -14.82 -2.84 -2.16
N ILE A 35 -13.82 -3.62 -1.85
CA ILE A 35 -13.72 -4.40 -0.60
C ILE A 35 -12.49 -3.98 0.18
N PHE A 36 -12.57 -4.12 1.49
CA PHE A 36 -11.49 -3.82 2.42
C PHE A 36 -11.16 -5.09 3.20
N ALA A 37 -9.92 -5.53 3.08
CA ALA A 37 -9.40 -6.67 3.83
C ALA A 37 -8.33 -6.18 4.81
N ASP A 38 -8.26 -6.79 5.99
CA ASP A 38 -7.24 -6.41 6.98
C ASP A 38 -5.85 -6.89 6.53
N LEU A 39 -4.89 -5.97 6.55
CA LEU A 39 -3.50 -6.24 6.22
C LEU A 39 -2.80 -7.15 7.22
N SER A 40 -3.26 -7.23 8.46
CA SER A 40 -2.60 -8.01 9.51
C SER A 40 -2.55 -9.51 9.19
N SER A 41 -3.52 -10.02 8.43
CA SER A 41 -3.59 -11.40 7.96
C SER A 41 -2.55 -11.71 6.88
N ILE A 42 -2.19 -10.72 6.06
CA ILE A 42 -1.35 -10.88 4.86
C ILE A 42 0.09 -10.44 5.15
N ALA A 43 0.25 -9.28 5.77
CA ALA A 43 1.55 -8.65 6.03
C ALA A 43 1.81 -8.54 7.53
N ARG A 44 2.59 -9.47 8.09
CA ARG A 44 2.90 -9.51 9.52
C ARG A 44 3.49 -8.17 10.01
N GLY A 45 2.89 -7.62 11.06
CA GLY A 45 3.37 -6.40 11.72
C GLY A 45 2.92 -5.09 11.08
N LYS A 46 2.14 -5.11 10.00
CA LYS A 46 1.50 -3.92 9.42
C LYS A 46 0.03 -3.90 9.78
N LEU A 47 -0.47 -2.74 10.19
CA LEU A 47 -1.88 -2.52 10.49
C LEU A 47 -2.47 -1.56 9.47
N GLY A 48 -3.48 -2.01 8.76
CA GLY A 48 -4.10 -1.25 7.69
C GLY A 48 -5.09 -2.07 6.88
N ASN A 49 -5.52 -1.53 5.76
CA ASN A 49 -6.45 -2.16 4.84
C ASN A 49 -5.81 -2.39 3.48
N LEU A 50 -6.02 -3.55 2.94
CA LEU A 50 -5.89 -3.84 1.52
C LEU A 50 -7.22 -3.53 0.84
N ILE A 51 -7.20 -2.73 -0.20
CA ILE A 51 -8.37 -2.33 -0.97
C ILE A 51 -8.37 -3.12 -2.26
N GLY A 52 -9.44 -3.86 -2.50
CA GLY A 52 -9.66 -4.60 -3.75
C GLY A 52 -10.92 -4.14 -4.46
N LYS A 53 -11.00 -4.44 -5.74
CA LYS A 53 -12.21 -4.27 -6.57
C LYS A 53 -12.65 -5.62 -7.07
N ILE A 54 -13.90 -5.97 -6.86
CA ILE A 54 -14.49 -7.21 -7.34
C ILE A 54 -14.57 -7.17 -8.86
N THR A 55 -13.94 -8.14 -9.51
CA THR A 55 -13.95 -8.31 -10.97
C THR A 55 -14.86 -9.42 -11.40
N GLU A 56 -14.83 -10.56 -10.72
CA GLU A 56 -15.61 -11.74 -11.09
C GLU A 56 -16.20 -12.42 -9.84
N ILE A 57 -17.33 -13.08 -10.05
CA ILE A 57 -17.96 -13.98 -9.07
C ILE A 57 -18.11 -15.31 -9.75
N LYS A 58 -17.48 -16.35 -9.22
CA LYS A 58 -17.55 -17.73 -9.73
C LYS A 58 -17.98 -18.65 -8.59
N ASP A 59 -19.09 -19.32 -8.76
CA ASP A 59 -19.69 -20.21 -7.76
C ASP A 59 -19.81 -19.52 -6.38
N ASP A 60 -19.07 -19.98 -5.36
CA ASP A 60 -19.03 -19.39 -4.02
C ASP A 60 -17.77 -18.55 -3.77
N LYS A 61 -17.01 -18.20 -4.85
CA LYS A 61 -15.76 -17.45 -4.76
C LYS A 61 -15.86 -16.11 -5.48
N VAL A 62 -15.39 -15.08 -4.82
CA VAL A 62 -15.30 -13.72 -5.36
C VAL A 62 -13.84 -13.42 -5.67
N ILE A 63 -13.55 -13.10 -6.93
CA ILE A 63 -12.22 -12.71 -7.38
C ILE A 63 -12.15 -11.18 -7.37
N ALA A 64 -11.13 -10.64 -6.71
CA ALA A 64 -10.89 -9.20 -6.66
C ALA A 64 -9.48 -8.83 -7.12
N GLU A 65 -9.37 -7.71 -7.83
CA GLU A 65 -8.09 -7.08 -8.17
C GLU A 65 -7.66 -6.08 -7.09
N PRO A 66 -6.37 -6.00 -6.74
CA PRO A 66 -5.87 -5.02 -5.80
C PRO A 66 -5.97 -3.61 -6.39
N LEU A 67 -6.58 -2.69 -5.65
CA LEU A 67 -6.64 -1.27 -5.97
C LEU A 67 -5.71 -0.43 -5.11
N GLY A 68 -5.37 -0.90 -3.92
CA GLY A 68 -4.52 -0.12 -3.04
C GLY A 68 -4.28 -0.72 -1.68
N ILE A 69 -3.33 -0.11 -0.99
CA ILE A 69 -2.95 -0.41 0.38
C ILE A 69 -3.02 0.88 1.17
N THR A 70 -3.62 0.84 2.36
CA THR A 70 -3.69 1.99 3.28
C THR A 70 -3.35 1.56 4.69
N LEU A 71 -2.30 2.13 5.28
CA LEU A 71 -1.94 1.90 6.68
C LEU A 71 -2.76 2.81 7.60
N TYR A 72 -3.14 2.30 8.77
CA TYR A 72 -3.85 3.10 9.76
C TYR A 72 -2.96 4.20 10.33
N ALA A 73 -3.55 5.37 10.58
CA ALA A 73 -2.86 6.48 11.20
C ALA A 73 -2.32 6.13 12.60
N SER A 74 -3.09 5.34 13.37
CA SER A 74 -2.69 4.83 14.68
C SER A 74 -1.43 3.97 14.63
N TYR A 75 -1.25 3.18 13.56
CA TYR A 75 -0.03 2.40 13.33
C TYR A 75 1.19 3.30 13.17
N ILE A 76 1.08 4.35 12.37
CA ILE A 76 2.18 5.29 12.11
C ILE A 76 2.50 6.13 13.36
N GLN A 77 1.48 6.58 14.09
CA GLN A 77 1.65 7.40 15.28
C GLN A 77 2.47 6.72 16.38
N ARG A 78 2.47 5.39 16.46
CA ARG A 78 3.30 4.65 17.43
C ARG A 78 4.80 4.90 17.28
N PHE A 79 5.25 5.28 16.07
CA PHE A 79 6.65 5.54 15.77
C PHE A 79 7.04 7.02 15.92
N VAL A 80 6.05 7.92 16.02
CA VAL A 80 6.28 9.35 16.21
C VAL A 80 6.59 9.62 17.67
N ARG A 81 7.78 10.13 17.97
CA ARG A 81 8.24 10.45 19.33
C ARG A 81 8.64 11.93 19.42
N ARG A 82 8.64 12.49 20.64
CA ARG A 82 9.20 13.83 20.89
C ARG A 82 10.67 13.88 20.46
N GLY A 83 11.07 14.95 19.82
CA GLY A 83 12.45 15.12 19.32
C GLY A 83 12.71 14.45 17.95
N THR A 84 11.68 13.96 17.27
CA THR A 84 11.78 13.43 15.90
C THR A 84 11.01 14.33 14.91
N THR A 85 11.37 14.30 13.62
CA THR A 85 10.62 14.98 12.57
C THR A 85 9.89 13.94 11.72
N LYS A 86 8.57 14.08 11.63
CA LYS A 86 7.75 13.32 10.69
C LYS A 86 7.70 14.06 9.35
N ILE A 87 7.93 13.32 8.27
CA ILE A 87 7.91 13.82 6.89
C ILE A 87 6.86 13.01 6.14
N ASP A 88 5.82 13.68 5.69
CA ASP A 88 4.78 13.14 4.82
C ASP A 88 4.90 13.77 3.44
N ASP A 89 4.74 12.97 2.39
CA ASP A 89 4.67 13.45 1.02
C ASP A 89 3.53 12.74 0.27
N SER A 90 3.12 13.30 -0.86
CA SER A 90 2.07 12.72 -1.71
C SER A 90 2.34 13.12 -3.16
N PHE A 91 2.50 12.13 -4.02
CA PHE A 91 2.74 12.32 -5.45
C PHE A 91 2.18 11.14 -6.25
N VAL A 92 2.15 11.30 -7.56
CA VAL A 92 1.66 10.30 -8.50
C VAL A 92 2.85 9.80 -9.31
N CYS A 93 2.99 8.48 -9.40
CA CYS A 93 3.95 7.79 -10.24
C CYS A 93 3.23 6.98 -11.32
N GLU A 94 3.93 6.66 -12.39
CA GLU A 94 3.46 5.74 -13.40
C GLU A 94 4.23 4.41 -13.27
N SER A 95 3.50 3.29 -13.33
CA SER A 95 4.10 1.95 -13.40
C SER A 95 4.49 1.59 -14.83
N ALA A 96 5.29 0.51 -15.00
CA ALA A 96 5.63 -0.03 -16.33
C ALA A 96 4.37 -0.34 -17.17
N ASP A 97 3.26 -0.67 -16.53
CA ASP A 97 1.96 -0.92 -17.17
C ASP A 97 1.20 0.36 -17.54
N LYS A 98 1.81 1.55 -17.45
CA LYS A 98 1.20 2.88 -17.67
C LYS A 98 -0.01 3.17 -16.76
N ARG A 99 -0.11 2.49 -15.62
CA ARG A 99 -1.13 2.79 -14.60
C ARG A 99 -0.60 3.85 -13.65
N LYS A 100 -1.42 4.84 -13.34
CA LYS A 100 -1.10 5.89 -12.39
C LYS A 100 -1.31 5.41 -10.98
N LEU A 101 -0.30 5.56 -10.14
CA LEU A 101 -0.29 5.18 -8.74
C LEU A 101 -0.06 6.39 -7.87
N ARG A 102 -1.00 6.70 -6.97
CA ARG A 102 -0.80 7.70 -5.94
C ARG A 102 -0.08 7.09 -4.77
N VAL A 103 1.06 7.64 -4.42
CA VAL A 103 1.94 7.16 -3.36
C VAL A 103 2.06 8.21 -2.27
N LYS A 104 1.91 7.78 -1.02
CA LYS A 104 2.09 8.63 0.16
C LYS A 104 3.13 7.99 1.08
N PRO A 105 4.42 8.25 0.88
CA PRO A 105 5.47 7.78 1.77
C PRO A 105 5.44 8.57 3.09
N VAL A 106 5.81 7.89 4.18
CA VAL A 106 5.99 8.48 5.51
C VAL A 106 7.36 8.12 6.02
N MET A 107 8.11 9.12 6.42
CA MET A 107 9.44 8.99 6.99
C MET A 107 9.49 9.65 8.36
N ILE A 108 10.16 9.01 9.31
CA ILE A 108 10.40 9.59 10.64
C ILE A 108 11.90 9.58 10.88
N THR A 109 12.45 10.74 11.17
CA THR A 109 13.88 10.90 11.45
C THR A 109 14.19 10.52 12.90
N ARG A 110 15.45 10.20 13.20
CA ARG A 110 15.87 9.90 14.59
C ARG A 110 15.89 11.12 15.51
N LYS A 111 16.19 12.32 14.96
CA LYS A 111 16.20 13.58 15.69
C LYS A 111 15.54 14.67 14.83
N ILE A 112 15.29 15.84 15.41
CA ILE A 112 14.79 17.01 14.67
C ILE A 112 15.82 17.40 13.60
N VAL A 113 15.35 17.64 12.39
CA VAL A 113 16.18 18.00 11.24
C VAL A 113 15.85 19.39 10.71
N LYS A 114 16.85 20.04 10.11
CA LYS A 114 16.69 21.32 9.43
C LYS A 114 15.87 21.18 8.15
N ARG A 115 15.25 22.28 7.70
CA ARG A 115 14.41 22.28 6.48
C ARG A 115 15.16 21.82 5.23
N SER A 116 16.45 22.11 5.10
CA SER A 116 17.27 21.64 3.98
C SER A 116 17.36 20.12 3.91
N VAL A 117 17.56 19.45 5.06
CA VAL A 117 17.59 17.98 5.14
C VAL A 117 16.21 17.41 4.85
N HIS A 118 15.14 18.03 5.37
CA HIS A 118 13.75 17.64 5.06
C HIS A 118 13.51 17.66 3.56
N SER A 119 13.82 18.76 2.87
CA SER A 119 13.63 18.89 1.42
C SER A 119 14.48 17.91 0.61
N ALA A 120 15.72 17.65 1.07
CA ALA A 120 16.60 16.66 0.44
C ALA A 120 16.02 15.23 0.56
N LEU A 121 15.50 14.85 1.74
CA LEU A 121 14.85 13.55 1.95
C LEU A 121 13.62 13.36 1.05
N VAL A 122 12.76 14.39 0.95
CA VAL A 122 11.58 14.35 0.09
C VAL A 122 11.99 14.16 -1.39
N ARG A 123 12.94 14.94 -1.89
CA ARG A 123 13.43 14.84 -3.27
C ARG A 123 13.99 13.47 -3.58
N GLU A 124 14.91 12.97 -2.76
CA GLU A 124 15.52 11.64 -2.94
C GLU A 124 14.48 10.50 -2.87
N THR A 125 13.43 10.68 -2.07
CA THR A 125 12.33 9.71 -1.97
C THR A 125 11.53 9.67 -3.26
N ARG A 126 11.17 10.83 -3.81
CA ARG A 126 10.46 10.93 -5.10
C ARG A 126 11.28 10.30 -6.22
N ASP A 127 12.53 10.74 -6.39
CA ASP A 127 13.43 10.25 -7.43
C ASP A 127 13.63 8.73 -7.37
N PHE A 128 13.66 8.16 -6.16
CA PHE A 128 13.79 6.71 -5.99
C PHE A 128 12.52 5.97 -6.35
N LEU A 129 11.38 6.42 -5.82
CA LEU A 129 10.11 5.73 -6.04
C LEU A 129 9.64 5.84 -7.49
N GLU A 130 9.80 7.01 -8.14
CA GLU A 130 9.49 7.19 -9.55
C GLU A 130 10.30 6.24 -10.44
N LYS A 131 11.60 6.12 -10.23
CA LYS A 131 12.44 5.18 -10.97
C LYS A 131 12.06 3.73 -10.73
N SER A 132 11.88 3.34 -9.46
CA SER A 132 11.53 1.96 -9.12
C SER A 132 10.15 1.55 -9.66
N PHE A 133 9.20 2.48 -9.70
CA PHE A 133 7.85 2.19 -10.19
C PHE A 133 7.78 2.17 -11.72
N ALA A 134 8.58 3.00 -12.40
CA ALA A 134 8.67 2.99 -13.85
C ALA A 134 9.24 1.66 -14.41
N GLU A 135 10.07 0.97 -13.63
CA GLU A 135 10.68 -0.32 -14.01
C GLU A 135 9.81 -1.53 -13.66
N ALA A 136 8.92 -1.42 -12.66
CA ALA A 136 8.17 -2.53 -12.11
C ALA A 136 6.71 -2.55 -12.59
N LYS A 137 6.12 -3.74 -12.72
CA LYS A 137 4.68 -3.91 -12.94
C LYS A 137 3.89 -3.61 -11.68
N MET A 138 2.63 -3.20 -11.84
CA MET A 138 1.76 -2.85 -10.73
C MET A 138 1.68 -3.95 -9.65
N ASN A 139 1.56 -5.21 -10.06
CA ASN A 139 1.44 -6.34 -9.13
C ASN A 139 2.71 -6.53 -8.29
N ASP A 140 3.88 -6.40 -8.92
CA ASP A 140 5.17 -6.53 -8.23
C ASP A 140 5.38 -5.39 -7.23
N ILE A 141 4.95 -4.16 -7.58
CA ILE A 141 4.96 -3.00 -6.68
C ILE A 141 4.11 -3.27 -5.43
N PHE A 142 2.91 -3.85 -5.61
CA PHE A 142 2.05 -4.21 -4.48
C PHE A 142 2.71 -5.27 -3.58
N LEU A 143 3.25 -6.34 -4.16
CA LEU A 143 3.94 -7.40 -3.43
C LEU A 143 5.16 -6.88 -2.68
N GLU A 144 6.06 -6.14 -3.34
CA GLU A 144 7.23 -5.54 -2.69
C GLU A 144 6.84 -4.58 -1.55
N THR A 145 5.75 -3.82 -1.73
CA THR A 145 5.24 -2.91 -0.69
C THR A 145 4.66 -3.69 0.49
N LEU A 146 3.94 -4.78 0.25
CA LEU A 146 3.40 -5.64 1.31
C LEU A 146 4.51 -6.31 2.12
N HIS A 147 5.49 -6.90 1.45
CA HIS A 147 6.64 -7.55 2.09
C HIS A 147 7.64 -6.55 2.71
N GLY A 148 7.49 -5.26 2.42
CA GLY A 148 8.36 -4.21 2.96
C GLY A 148 9.73 -4.11 2.29
N GLU A 149 9.94 -4.76 1.15
CA GLU A 149 11.21 -4.73 0.44
C GLU A 149 11.48 -3.33 -0.14
N MET A 150 10.47 -2.72 -0.75
CA MET A 150 10.56 -1.37 -1.29
C MET A 150 10.97 -0.36 -0.19
N GLN A 151 10.37 -0.47 0.99
CA GLN A 151 10.67 0.40 2.13
C GLN A 151 12.09 0.17 2.66
N ARG A 152 12.57 -1.08 2.67
CA ARG A 152 13.95 -1.39 3.06
C ARG A 152 14.97 -0.82 2.06
N LYS A 153 14.71 -0.95 0.75
CA LYS A 153 15.55 -0.37 -0.32
C LYS A 153 15.59 1.15 -0.19
N LEU A 154 14.43 1.79 -0.01
CA LEU A 154 14.29 3.22 0.20
C LEU A 154 15.06 3.70 1.45
N SER A 155 14.84 3.06 2.59
CA SER A 155 15.51 3.41 3.85
C SER A 155 17.03 3.32 3.75
N LYS A 156 17.57 2.29 3.06
CA LYS A 156 19.02 2.15 2.80
C LYS A 156 19.56 3.32 1.98
N LYS A 157 18.83 3.76 0.96
CA LYS A 157 19.23 4.89 0.12
C LYS A 157 19.20 6.19 0.91
N LEU A 158 18.12 6.46 1.63
CA LEU A 158 17.94 7.69 2.41
C LEU A 158 18.90 7.82 3.59
N LYS A 159 19.43 6.70 4.11
CA LYS A 159 20.47 6.71 5.16
C LYS A 159 21.72 7.52 4.78
N ARG A 160 22.00 7.68 3.49
CA ARG A 160 23.12 8.53 3.00
C ARG A 160 22.88 10.01 3.28
N VAL A 161 21.60 10.45 3.27
CA VAL A 161 21.22 11.83 3.54
C VAL A 161 21.05 12.03 5.06
N TYR A 162 20.21 11.20 5.68
CA TYR A 162 19.96 11.23 7.12
C TYR A 162 19.40 9.88 7.62
N PRO A 163 19.83 9.38 8.79
CA PRO A 163 19.33 8.13 9.33
C PRO A 163 17.87 8.24 9.79
N LEU A 164 17.02 7.37 9.25
CA LEU A 164 15.61 7.29 9.61
C LEU A 164 15.39 6.31 10.78
N SER A 165 14.37 6.57 11.59
CA SER A 165 13.86 5.62 12.59
C SER A 165 12.74 4.76 12.02
N PHE A 166 11.97 5.30 11.05
CA PHE A 166 10.86 4.62 10.41
C PHE A 166 10.72 5.12 8.97
N CYS A 167 10.42 4.21 8.05
CA CYS A 167 10.20 4.52 6.64
C CYS A 167 9.18 3.52 6.09
N GLU A 168 7.98 4.00 5.75
CA GLU A 168 6.88 3.20 5.21
C GLU A 168 6.12 3.96 4.13
N ILE A 169 5.38 3.21 3.31
CA ILE A 169 4.41 3.77 2.38
C ILE A 169 3.05 3.70 3.08
N ARG A 170 2.53 4.88 3.49
CA ARG A 170 1.25 4.98 4.19
C ARG A 170 0.09 4.58 3.28
N GLU A 171 0.14 5.00 2.05
CA GLU A 171 -0.93 4.80 1.09
C GLU A 171 -0.35 4.58 -0.31
N LEU A 172 -0.82 3.55 -0.96
CA LEU A 172 -0.54 3.24 -2.36
C LEU A 172 -1.88 2.95 -3.03
N LEU A 173 -2.34 3.81 -3.91
CA LEU A 173 -3.64 3.69 -4.58
C LEU A 173 -3.49 3.80 -6.09
N VAL A 174 -4.22 2.96 -6.82
CA VAL A 174 -4.38 3.08 -8.27
C VAL A 174 -5.33 4.24 -8.56
N GLU A 175 -4.86 5.24 -9.30
CA GLU A 175 -5.72 6.30 -9.84
C GLU A 175 -6.42 5.82 -11.12
N LYS A 176 -7.63 6.32 -11.32
CA LYS A 176 -8.40 6.04 -12.53
C LYS A 176 -7.89 6.85 -13.70
#